data_bd100209fe7873f0624fa058beefb8f6
#
_entry.id   bd100209fe7873f0624fa058beefb8f6
#
_cell.length_a   1.000
_cell.length_b   1.000
_cell.length_c   1.000
_cell.angle_alpha   90.00
_cell.angle_beta   90.00
_cell.angle_gamma   90.00
#
_symmetry.space_group_name_H-M   'P 1'
#
loop_
_entity.id
_entity.type
_entity.pdbx_description
1 polymer ?
#
loop_
_entity_poly.entity_id
_entity_poly.type
_entity_poly.pdbx_seq_one_letter_code
_entity_poly.pdbx_strand_id
1 'polypeptide(L)'
;MKKRNIKLKCVSLAIAVCIFLTACSKEKESALKMYILPESISVADSGIVADNERLVMNWDTDQHCLYVSDKQTGKIWSSTPFDYYKSGDRTNDYTASGLCSSLYATYVNSEGLEQELNSYSDASYIQSVKIKNGIKLTYFFDEVQISIPVEYVLNSDGISASIDTSGITEGKNKLYAVEILPFFASVKNDSENMLFVPSGCGALMRADSGIRNVRTYSEPVYGEDAAFEKTYKTVNTESVHMPVFGIPGDKSGVLGIITSGEETAYIKATAGDEQYGNSAVWAQFRLRSKAIALVKDINNLNATVG
;
A
#
# COMPACT_ATOMS: atom_id res chain seq x y z
N MET A 1 -70.51 -26.33 1.07
CA MET A 1 -69.84 -25.39 1.99
C MET A 1 -68.38 -25.81 2.16
N LYS A 2 -67.41 -25.09 1.59
CA LYS A 2 -66.01 -25.00 1.97
C LYS A 2 -65.19 -24.37 0.81
N LYS A 3 -65.37 -23.10 0.58
CA LYS A 3 -64.51 -22.32 -0.32
C LYS A 3 -64.23 -20.95 0.33
N ARG A 4 -63.47 -20.91 1.43
CA ARG A 4 -63.22 -19.62 2.04
C ARG A 4 -61.87 -19.44 2.72
N ASN A 5 -60.96 -20.42 2.65
CA ASN A 5 -59.68 -20.32 3.42
C ASN A 5 -58.38 -20.30 2.59
N ILE A 6 -58.48 -20.23 1.23
CA ILE A 6 -57.25 -20.27 0.41
C ILE A 6 -56.74 -18.85 0.09
N LYS A 7 -57.62 -17.84 0.10
CA LYS A 7 -57.19 -16.47 -0.24
C LYS A 7 -56.44 -15.74 0.89
N LEU A 8 -56.57 -16.17 2.15
CA LEU A 8 -55.91 -15.49 3.26
C LEU A 8 -54.48 -15.95 3.47
N LYS A 9 -54.10 -17.15 3.02
CA LYS A 9 -52.74 -17.66 3.12
C LYS A 9 -51.79 -17.10 2.05
N CYS A 10 -52.29 -16.74 0.87
CA CYS A 10 -51.47 -16.17 -0.18
C CYS A 10 -51.12 -14.70 0.06
N VAL A 11 -51.98 -13.96 0.77
CA VAL A 11 -51.71 -12.55 1.09
C VAL A 11 -50.64 -12.41 2.18
N SER A 12 -50.67 -13.30 3.19
CA SER A 12 -49.66 -13.28 4.25
C SER A 12 -48.27 -13.74 3.76
N LEU A 13 -48.21 -14.61 2.75
CA LEU A 13 -46.93 -15.04 2.17
C LEU A 13 -46.32 -13.98 1.27
N ALA A 14 -47.16 -13.23 0.53
CA ALA A 14 -46.67 -12.12 -0.30
C ALA A 14 -46.13 -10.94 0.54
N ILE A 15 -46.73 -10.66 1.68
CA ILE A 15 -46.25 -9.61 2.60
C ILE A 15 -44.96 -10.04 3.30
N ALA A 16 -44.80 -11.33 3.66
CA ALA A 16 -43.56 -11.83 4.22
C ALA A 16 -42.38 -11.80 3.23
N VAL A 17 -42.62 -12.07 1.94
CA VAL A 17 -41.59 -11.99 0.89
C VAL A 17 -41.20 -10.54 0.59
N CYS A 18 -42.13 -9.59 0.63
CA CYS A 18 -41.82 -8.18 0.46
C CYS A 18 -41.03 -7.58 1.64
N ILE A 19 -41.20 -8.10 2.85
CA ILE A 19 -40.43 -7.61 4.02
C ILE A 19 -39.01 -8.17 4.01
N PHE A 20 -38.76 -9.34 3.45
CA PHE A 20 -37.41 -9.90 3.30
C PHE A 20 -36.58 -9.24 2.18
N LEU A 21 -37.20 -8.58 1.20
CA LEU A 21 -36.52 -7.88 0.13
C LEU A 21 -36.14 -6.45 0.48
N THR A 22 -36.60 -5.90 1.61
CA THR A 22 -36.23 -4.55 2.07
C THR A 22 -35.17 -4.55 3.19
N ALA A 23 -34.67 -5.74 3.58
CA ALA A 23 -33.55 -5.87 4.52
C ALA A 23 -32.20 -6.06 3.80
N CYS A 24 -32.10 -5.67 2.50
CA CYS A 24 -30.79 -5.37 1.93
C CYS A 24 -30.28 -4.10 2.62
N SER A 25 -29.32 -4.27 3.48
CA SER A 25 -28.56 -3.21 4.12
C SER A 25 -28.30 -2.10 3.11
N LYS A 26 -28.70 -0.87 3.42
CA LYS A 26 -28.08 0.30 2.83
C LYS A 26 -26.61 0.27 3.29
N GLU A 27 -25.77 -0.40 2.55
CA GLU A 27 -24.36 -0.07 2.57
C GLU A 27 -24.31 1.44 2.29
N LYS A 28 -23.79 2.18 3.23
CA LYS A 28 -23.47 3.58 3.00
C LYS A 28 -22.43 3.59 1.90
N GLU A 29 -22.85 3.89 0.67
CA GLU A 29 -21.93 4.31 -0.36
C GLU A 29 -21.15 5.50 0.20
N SER A 30 -19.90 5.29 0.61
CA SER A 30 -19.01 6.41 0.87
C SER A 30 -18.54 6.90 -0.49
N ALA A 31 -19.18 7.94 -0.98
CA ALA A 31 -18.69 8.63 -2.16
C ALA A 31 -17.28 9.12 -1.87
N LEU A 32 -16.31 8.79 -2.73
CA LEU A 32 -14.99 9.38 -2.69
C LEU A 32 -15.13 10.90 -2.72
N LYS A 33 -14.37 11.57 -1.89
CA LYS A 33 -14.40 13.03 -1.85
C LYS A 33 -13.80 13.57 -3.15
N MET A 34 -14.39 14.64 -3.66
CA MET A 34 -13.80 15.37 -4.79
C MET A 34 -12.45 15.95 -4.38
N TYR A 35 -11.47 15.85 -5.28
CA TYR A 35 -10.17 16.47 -5.07
C TYR A 35 -10.28 17.98 -4.85
N ILE A 36 -9.73 18.45 -3.76
CA ILE A 36 -9.63 19.88 -3.42
C ILE A 36 -8.26 20.09 -2.79
N LEU A 37 -7.46 20.98 -3.38
CA LEU A 37 -6.23 21.40 -2.75
C LEU A 37 -6.57 22.27 -1.53
N PRO A 38 -6.02 21.99 -0.34
CA PRO A 38 -6.24 22.83 0.84
C PRO A 38 -5.65 24.23 0.64
N GLU A 39 -6.28 25.24 1.24
CA GLU A 39 -5.81 26.63 1.19
C GLU A 39 -4.40 26.81 1.79
N SER A 40 -4.01 25.92 2.71
CA SER A 40 -2.68 25.89 3.29
C SER A 40 -2.21 24.46 3.52
N ILE A 41 -0.95 24.18 3.24
CA ILE A 41 -0.30 22.91 3.49
C ILE A 41 0.41 22.99 4.84
N SER A 42 0.01 22.13 5.78
CA SER A 42 0.70 22.01 7.07
C SER A 42 1.92 21.12 6.91
N VAL A 43 3.07 21.57 7.40
CA VAL A 43 4.33 20.82 7.37
C VAL A 43 4.87 20.71 8.79
N ALA A 44 5.05 19.48 9.28
CA ALA A 44 5.65 19.24 10.59
C ALA A 44 7.15 19.46 10.53
N ASP A 45 7.71 20.02 11.60
CA ASP A 45 9.16 20.15 11.73
C ASP A 45 9.86 18.79 11.72
N SER A 46 11.06 18.74 11.14
CA SER A 46 11.93 17.57 11.20
C SER A 46 12.25 17.17 12.64
N GLY A 47 12.33 15.87 12.89
CA GLY A 47 12.72 15.34 14.18
C GLY A 47 11.83 14.18 14.66
N ILE A 48 11.86 13.95 15.96
CA ILE A 48 11.11 12.84 16.58
C ILE A 48 9.62 13.09 16.48
N VAL A 49 8.90 12.14 15.90
CA VAL A 49 7.43 12.15 15.79
C VAL A 49 6.78 11.15 16.75
N ALA A 50 7.48 10.11 17.13
CA ALA A 50 7.05 9.16 18.14
C ALA A 50 8.25 8.48 18.82
N ASP A 51 8.08 8.08 20.06
CA ASP A 51 9.11 7.44 20.89
C ASP A 51 8.43 6.48 21.89
N ASN A 52 9.00 5.27 22.03
CA ASN A 52 8.63 4.32 23.07
C ASN A 52 9.90 3.74 23.75
N GLU A 53 9.77 2.77 24.62
CA GLU A 53 10.91 2.20 25.36
C GLU A 53 12.02 1.64 24.44
N ARG A 54 11.68 1.11 23.28
CA ARG A 54 12.59 0.45 22.35
C ARG A 54 12.90 1.25 21.10
N LEU A 55 11.92 1.88 20.50
CA LEU A 55 12.00 2.46 19.16
C LEU A 55 11.81 3.98 19.19
N VAL A 56 12.46 4.67 18.30
CA VAL A 56 12.25 6.10 17.99
C VAL A 56 11.91 6.25 16.53
N MET A 57 10.79 6.89 16.23
CA MET A 57 10.38 7.21 14.86
C MET A 57 10.64 8.69 14.58
N ASN A 58 11.30 8.97 13.49
CA ASN A 58 11.68 10.30 13.05
C ASN A 58 11.12 10.59 11.68
N TRP A 59 10.85 11.87 11.43
CA TRP A 59 10.52 12.42 10.13
C TRP A 59 11.52 13.48 9.73
N ASP A 60 12.05 13.39 8.53
CA ASP A 60 12.87 14.44 7.90
C ASP A 60 12.02 15.12 6.81
N THR A 61 11.66 16.36 7.07
CA THR A 61 10.79 17.15 6.20
C THR A 61 11.48 17.56 4.91
N ASP A 62 12.79 17.83 4.95
CA ASP A 62 13.52 18.30 3.78
C ASP A 62 13.78 17.19 2.76
N GLN A 63 14.00 15.97 3.25
CA GLN A 63 14.25 14.81 2.40
C GLN A 63 13.03 13.87 2.30
N HIS A 64 11.91 14.20 2.94
CA HIS A 64 10.70 13.40 2.99
C HIS A 64 10.97 11.96 3.42
N CYS A 65 11.87 11.78 4.38
CA CYS A 65 12.32 10.48 4.84
C CYS A 65 11.77 10.14 6.23
N LEU A 66 11.06 9.02 6.33
CA LEU A 66 10.66 8.40 7.58
C LEU A 66 11.72 7.38 7.98
N TYR A 67 12.22 7.43 9.23
CA TYR A 67 13.13 6.42 9.73
C TYR A 67 12.85 6.05 11.18
N VAL A 68 13.12 4.79 11.49
CA VAL A 68 12.94 4.20 12.81
C VAL A 68 14.27 3.66 13.31
N SER A 69 14.64 4.00 14.53
CA SER A 69 15.84 3.51 15.17
C SER A 69 15.53 2.65 16.40
N ASP A 70 16.21 1.54 16.52
CA ASP A 70 16.16 0.68 17.71
C ASP A 70 17.20 1.16 18.73
N LYS A 71 16.74 1.56 19.91
CA LYS A 71 17.59 2.11 20.99
C LYS A 71 18.58 1.07 21.57
N GLN A 72 18.26 -0.22 21.45
CA GLN A 72 19.07 -1.29 22.01
C GLN A 72 20.19 -1.70 21.05
N THR A 73 19.87 -1.82 19.76
CA THR A 73 20.81 -2.32 18.76
C THR A 73 21.48 -1.19 17.97
N GLY A 74 20.93 0.01 17.99
CA GLY A 74 21.36 1.13 17.15
C GLY A 74 21.01 0.93 15.67
N LYS A 75 20.26 -0.12 15.30
CA LYS A 75 19.83 -0.35 13.92
C LYS A 75 18.83 0.71 13.48
N ILE A 76 18.97 1.16 12.24
CA ILE A 76 18.08 2.13 11.63
C ILE A 76 17.45 1.50 10.38
N TRP A 77 16.13 1.65 10.27
CA TRP A 77 15.35 1.33 9.10
C TRP A 77 14.71 2.61 8.58
N SER A 78 14.74 2.84 7.29
CA SER A 78 14.27 4.09 6.69
C SER A 78 13.50 3.85 5.39
N SER A 79 12.62 4.78 5.04
CA SER A 79 11.85 4.76 3.79
C SER A 79 12.72 4.95 2.55
N THR A 80 13.85 5.61 2.71
CA THR A 80 14.94 5.69 1.71
C THR A 80 16.11 4.86 2.23
N PRO A 81 16.84 4.07 1.41
CA PRO A 81 18.01 3.33 1.87
C PRO A 81 18.95 4.24 2.66
N PHE A 82 19.30 3.86 3.90
CA PHE A 82 19.88 4.78 4.86
C PHE A 82 21.21 5.38 4.39
N ASP A 83 22.06 4.60 3.71
CA ASP A 83 23.32 5.11 3.15
C ASP A 83 23.06 6.13 2.03
N TYR A 84 22.05 5.89 1.20
CA TYR A 84 21.63 6.81 0.14
C TYR A 84 21.04 8.10 0.73
N TYR A 85 20.21 7.98 1.76
CA TYR A 85 19.70 9.12 2.52
C TYR A 85 20.84 9.97 3.08
N LYS A 86 21.85 9.34 3.71
CA LYS A 86 23.00 10.04 4.30
C LYS A 86 23.92 10.67 3.28
N SER A 87 24.06 10.11 2.08
CA SER A 87 24.89 10.68 1.03
C SER A 87 24.37 12.03 0.51
N GLY A 88 23.04 12.20 0.55
CA GLY A 88 22.38 13.37 -0.06
C GLY A 88 22.53 13.44 -1.58
N ASP A 89 23.08 12.40 -2.22
CA ASP A 89 23.25 12.35 -3.67
C ASP A 89 21.91 12.14 -4.36
N ARG A 90 21.51 13.10 -5.18
CA ARG A 90 20.26 13.10 -5.96
C ARG A 90 20.52 13.42 -7.43
N THR A 91 21.75 13.20 -7.88
CA THR A 91 22.19 13.56 -9.25
C THR A 91 21.55 12.70 -10.33
N ASN A 92 21.13 11.47 -9.99
CA ASN A 92 20.38 10.60 -10.87
C ASN A 92 18.89 10.63 -10.51
N ASP A 93 18.10 11.41 -11.24
CA ASP A 93 16.66 11.60 -10.98
C ASP A 93 15.87 10.28 -10.97
N TYR A 94 16.18 9.34 -11.84
CA TYR A 94 15.50 8.06 -11.86
C TYR A 94 15.78 7.24 -10.59
N THR A 95 17.03 7.16 -10.18
CA THR A 95 17.41 6.48 -8.94
C THR A 95 16.81 7.20 -7.73
N ALA A 96 16.84 8.54 -7.71
CA ALA A 96 16.24 9.31 -6.64
C ALA A 96 14.74 9.12 -6.56
N SER A 97 14.03 9.17 -7.69
CA SER A 97 12.58 8.96 -7.72
C SER A 97 12.18 7.58 -7.21
N GLY A 98 12.96 6.55 -7.52
CA GLY A 98 12.75 5.21 -6.95
C GLY A 98 13.04 5.16 -5.45
N LEU A 99 14.29 5.42 -5.06
CA LEU A 99 14.75 5.19 -3.68
C LEU A 99 14.21 6.18 -2.64
N CYS A 100 13.86 7.40 -3.03
CA CYS A 100 13.37 8.43 -2.10
C CYS A 100 11.85 8.48 -1.97
N SER A 101 11.13 7.70 -2.75
CA SER A 101 9.67 7.69 -2.67
C SER A 101 9.17 6.83 -1.53
N SER A 102 8.44 7.44 -0.61
CA SER A 102 7.75 6.75 0.48
C SER A 102 6.38 6.21 0.07
N LEU A 103 5.88 6.60 -1.11
CA LEU A 103 4.63 6.13 -1.69
C LEU A 103 4.78 6.00 -3.20
N TYR A 104 4.37 4.86 -3.77
CA TYR A 104 4.04 4.72 -5.18
C TYR A 104 2.53 4.60 -5.34
N ALA A 105 2.01 5.08 -6.43
CA ALA A 105 0.61 4.96 -6.78
C ALA A 105 0.44 4.64 -8.25
N THR A 106 -0.61 3.94 -8.59
CA THR A 106 -1.04 3.72 -9.96
C THR A 106 -2.44 4.28 -10.10
N TYR A 107 -2.68 5.07 -11.14
CA TYR A 107 -4.00 5.58 -11.46
C TYR A 107 -4.40 5.17 -12.87
N VAL A 108 -5.71 5.22 -13.13
CA VAL A 108 -6.28 5.03 -14.47
C VAL A 108 -6.76 6.39 -14.97
N ASN A 109 -6.27 6.80 -16.12
CA ASN A 109 -6.67 8.04 -16.76
C ASN A 109 -8.02 7.91 -17.48
N SER A 110 -8.53 9.02 -18.03
CA SER A 110 -9.80 9.05 -18.75
C SER A 110 -9.85 8.17 -20.02
N GLU A 111 -8.69 7.74 -20.52
CA GLU A 111 -8.56 6.83 -21.66
C GLU A 111 -8.50 5.36 -21.24
N GLY A 112 -8.50 5.09 -19.92
CA GLY A 112 -8.40 3.76 -19.37
C GLY A 112 -6.98 3.20 -19.32
N LEU A 113 -5.98 4.07 -19.45
CA LEU A 113 -4.58 3.68 -19.37
C LEU A 113 -4.06 3.81 -17.93
N GLU A 114 -3.35 2.80 -17.48
CA GLU A 114 -2.62 2.83 -16.21
C GLU A 114 -1.39 3.73 -16.34
N GLN A 115 -1.19 4.56 -15.31
CA GLN A 115 -0.05 5.46 -15.19
C GLN A 115 0.50 5.35 -13.77
N GLU A 116 1.81 5.42 -13.62
CA GLU A 116 2.48 5.35 -12.33
C GLU A 116 2.80 6.75 -11.82
N LEU A 117 2.78 6.89 -10.49
CA LEU A 117 3.18 8.08 -9.75
C LEU A 117 4.11 7.66 -8.62
N ASN A 118 5.02 8.54 -8.28
CA ASN A 118 5.85 8.40 -7.09
C ASN A 118 5.86 9.68 -6.25
N SER A 119 6.04 9.54 -4.95
CA SER A 119 5.94 10.68 -4.05
C SER A 119 7.13 11.66 -4.16
N TYR A 120 8.25 11.25 -4.71
CA TYR A 120 9.43 12.12 -4.84
C TYR A 120 9.33 13.08 -6.02
N SER A 121 8.98 12.59 -7.21
CA SER A 121 8.95 13.40 -8.43
C SER A 121 7.59 14.02 -8.73
N ASP A 122 6.49 13.31 -8.40
CA ASP A 122 5.17 13.63 -8.94
C ASP A 122 4.25 14.29 -7.91
N ALA A 123 4.57 14.18 -6.60
CA ALA A 123 3.81 14.89 -5.59
C ALA A 123 4.08 16.39 -5.65
N SER A 124 3.04 17.18 -5.88
CA SER A 124 3.13 18.64 -5.86
C SER A 124 3.38 19.16 -4.45
N TYR A 125 2.81 18.48 -3.45
CA TYR A 125 2.95 18.80 -2.04
C TYR A 125 2.85 17.55 -1.18
N ILE A 126 3.56 17.55 -0.05
CA ILE A 126 3.40 16.55 1.02
C ILE A 126 3.05 17.32 2.30
N GLN A 127 1.79 17.19 2.71
CA GLN A 127 1.38 17.68 4.02
C GLN A 127 1.81 16.69 5.09
N SER A 128 2.40 17.18 6.17
CA SER A 128 2.80 16.35 7.30
C SER A 128 2.23 16.91 8.60
N VAL A 129 1.53 16.07 9.35
CA VAL A 129 0.88 16.44 10.61
C VAL A 129 1.21 15.40 11.67
N LYS A 130 1.78 15.84 12.81
CA LYS A 130 1.99 14.93 13.94
C LYS A 130 0.64 14.48 14.50
N ILE A 131 0.53 13.18 14.71
CA ILE A 131 -0.63 12.54 15.33
C ILE A 131 -0.18 11.82 16.62
N LYS A 132 -1.11 11.20 17.34
CA LYS A 132 -0.78 10.43 18.54
C LYS A 132 0.13 9.26 18.15
N ASN A 133 1.33 9.23 18.73
CA ASN A 133 2.37 8.22 18.47
C ASN A 133 2.79 8.10 17.01
N GLY A 134 2.73 9.18 16.23
CA GLY A 134 3.08 9.06 14.82
C GLY A 134 2.93 10.34 14.00
N ILE A 135 2.85 10.14 12.71
CA ILE A 135 2.71 11.19 11.72
C ILE A 135 1.74 10.75 10.62
N LYS A 136 0.93 11.69 10.17
CA LYS A 136 0.08 11.56 8.99
C LYS A 136 0.71 12.37 7.86
N LEU A 137 0.98 11.71 6.75
CA LEU A 137 1.41 12.31 5.51
C LEU A 137 0.25 12.30 4.52
N THR A 138 -0.01 13.41 3.84
CA THR A 138 -0.95 13.45 2.73
C THR A 138 -0.22 13.92 1.50
N TYR A 139 -0.18 13.05 0.51
CA TYR A 139 0.48 13.29 -0.77
C TYR A 139 -0.54 13.89 -1.74
N PHE A 140 -0.25 15.06 -2.29
CA PHE A 140 -1.09 15.76 -3.27
C PHE A 140 -0.43 15.70 -4.64
N PHE A 141 -1.12 15.08 -5.58
CA PHE A 141 -0.73 14.97 -6.99
C PHE A 141 -1.67 15.85 -7.83
N ASP A 142 -1.38 17.15 -7.88
CA ASP A 142 -2.28 18.16 -8.46
C ASP A 142 -2.54 17.94 -9.94
N GLU A 143 -1.52 17.54 -10.71
CA GLU A 143 -1.64 17.33 -12.15
C GLU A 143 -2.68 16.26 -12.49
N VAL A 144 -2.79 15.26 -11.65
CA VAL A 144 -3.74 14.15 -11.82
C VAL A 144 -4.97 14.26 -10.91
N GLN A 145 -4.98 15.24 -10.00
CA GLN A 145 -6.07 15.51 -9.07
C GLN A 145 -6.36 14.32 -8.14
N ILE A 146 -5.33 13.80 -7.49
CA ILE A 146 -5.43 12.72 -6.51
C ILE A 146 -4.72 13.15 -5.23
N SER A 147 -5.32 12.88 -4.06
CA SER A 147 -4.61 12.96 -2.79
C SER A 147 -4.75 11.67 -1.99
N ILE A 148 -3.66 11.27 -1.33
CA ILE A 148 -3.55 10.00 -0.63
C ILE A 148 -3.02 10.26 0.78
N PRO A 149 -3.85 10.11 1.83
CA PRO A 149 -3.40 10.19 3.22
C PRO A 149 -2.84 8.85 3.67
N VAL A 150 -1.67 8.87 4.33
CA VAL A 150 -1.06 7.71 4.97
C VAL A 150 -0.74 8.04 6.41
N GLU A 151 -1.12 7.19 7.34
CA GLU A 151 -0.77 7.31 8.76
C GLU A 151 0.32 6.31 9.12
N TYR A 152 1.37 6.81 9.75
CA TYR A 152 2.47 6.02 10.30
C TYR A 152 2.44 6.14 11.82
N VAL A 153 2.25 5.02 12.51
CA VAL A 153 2.10 4.99 13.96
C VAL A 153 3.11 4.03 14.57
N LEU A 154 3.81 4.51 15.60
CA LEU A 154 4.73 3.70 16.39
C LEU A 154 3.96 2.88 17.40
N ASN A 155 4.09 1.56 17.32
CA ASN A 155 3.53 0.58 18.26
C ASN A 155 4.62 0.06 19.21
N SER A 156 4.26 -0.87 20.10
CA SER A 156 5.21 -1.50 21.04
C SER A 156 6.38 -2.18 20.32
N ASP A 157 6.12 -2.86 19.20
CA ASP A 157 7.04 -3.77 18.55
C ASP A 157 7.52 -3.35 17.17
N GLY A 158 6.96 -2.26 16.64
CA GLY A 158 7.27 -1.79 15.29
C GLY A 158 6.47 -0.57 14.88
N ILE A 159 6.32 -0.37 13.60
CA ILE A 159 5.47 0.67 13.02
C ILE A 159 4.30 0.03 12.28
N SER A 160 3.16 0.70 12.28
CA SER A 160 2.09 0.45 11.33
C SER A 160 2.00 1.58 10.32
N ALA A 161 1.73 1.23 9.08
CA ALA A 161 1.42 2.18 8.01
C ALA A 161 0.02 1.85 7.48
N SER A 162 -0.86 2.82 7.40
CA SER A 162 -2.24 2.58 6.97
C SER A 162 -2.82 3.73 6.17
N ILE A 163 -3.76 3.41 5.28
CA ILE A 163 -4.55 4.36 4.52
C ILE A 163 -6.02 4.16 4.87
N ASP A 164 -6.64 5.19 5.46
CA ASP A 164 -8.09 5.28 5.47
C ASP A 164 -8.56 5.71 4.08
N THR A 165 -9.11 4.77 3.33
CA THR A 165 -9.53 4.99 1.95
C THR A 165 -10.62 6.05 1.83
N SER A 166 -11.40 6.30 2.89
CA SER A 166 -12.38 7.39 2.94
C SER A 166 -11.74 8.78 2.93
N GLY A 167 -10.45 8.85 3.23
CA GLY A 167 -9.65 10.08 3.18
C GLY A 167 -9.05 10.39 1.81
N ILE A 168 -9.07 9.44 0.87
CA ILE A 168 -8.60 9.64 -0.50
C ILE A 168 -9.53 10.62 -1.22
N THR A 169 -8.95 11.54 -1.99
CA THR A 169 -9.72 12.43 -2.86
C THR A 169 -9.32 12.25 -4.30
N GLU A 170 -10.27 12.33 -5.23
CA GLU A 170 -10.05 12.10 -6.65
C GLU A 170 -10.78 13.13 -7.51
N GLY A 171 -10.15 13.50 -8.62
CA GLY A 171 -10.78 14.27 -9.69
C GLY A 171 -11.18 13.38 -10.88
N LYS A 172 -10.69 13.76 -12.05
CA LYS A 172 -10.94 13.05 -13.32
C LYS A 172 -10.26 11.68 -13.41
N ASN A 173 -9.09 11.54 -12.82
CA ASN A 173 -8.33 10.31 -12.81
C ASN A 173 -8.69 9.48 -11.57
N LYS A 174 -8.56 8.16 -11.68
CA LYS A 174 -8.99 7.23 -10.63
C LYS A 174 -7.82 6.43 -10.09
N LEU A 175 -7.59 6.53 -8.80
CA LEU A 175 -6.56 5.76 -8.12
C LEU A 175 -6.86 4.26 -8.24
N TYR A 176 -5.91 3.50 -8.73
CA TYR A 176 -6.04 2.06 -8.94
C TYR A 176 -5.34 1.25 -7.85
N ALA A 177 -4.09 1.59 -7.56
CA ALA A 177 -3.28 0.90 -6.58
C ALA A 177 -2.37 1.85 -5.82
N VAL A 178 -1.95 1.45 -4.63
CA VAL A 178 -0.98 2.14 -3.80
C VAL A 178 0.07 1.17 -3.28
N GLU A 179 1.31 1.65 -3.15
CA GLU A 179 2.44 0.91 -2.57
C GLU A 179 3.03 1.78 -1.47
N ILE A 180 3.00 1.26 -0.25
CA ILE A 180 3.42 2.01 0.94
C ILE A 180 4.86 1.61 1.29
N LEU A 181 5.74 2.59 1.46
CA LEU A 181 7.14 2.41 1.87
C LEU A 181 7.91 1.37 1.03
N PRO A 182 7.96 1.48 -0.30
CA PRO A 182 8.50 0.42 -1.17
C PRO A 182 9.96 0.05 -0.87
N PHE A 183 10.77 0.97 -0.40
CA PHE A 183 12.18 0.72 -0.04
C PHE A 183 12.46 0.73 1.46
N PHE A 184 11.41 0.63 2.30
CA PHE A 184 11.61 0.58 3.75
C PHE A 184 12.44 -0.65 4.14
N ALA A 185 13.47 -0.39 4.92
CA ALA A 185 14.42 -1.41 5.38
C ALA A 185 15.19 -2.14 4.27
N SER A 186 15.20 -1.62 3.04
CA SER A 186 15.93 -2.21 1.91
C SER A 186 17.38 -2.52 2.25
N VAL A 187 17.93 -3.51 1.57
CA VAL A 187 19.31 -3.98 1.76
C VAL A 187 20.12 -3.84 0.48
N LYS A 188 21.46 -3.75 0.62
CA LYS A 188 22.36 -3.71 -0.54
C LYS A 188 22.31 -5.02 -1.33
N ASN A 189 22.57 -4.91 -2.63
CA ASN A 189 22.68 -6.05 -3.52
C ASN A 189 23.99 -6.79 -3.27
N ASP A 190 24.02 -7.61 -2.23
CA ASP A 190 25.16 -8.48 -1.91
C ASP A 190 24.73 -9.91 -1.56
N SER A 191 25.69 -10.82 -1.48
CA SER A 191 25.44 -12.25 -1.30
C SER A 191 24.95 -12.65 0.10
N GLU A 192 25.09 -11.77 1.07
CA GLU A 192 24.71 -12.04 2.46
C GLU A 192 23.27 -11.60 2.74
N ASN A 193 22.76 -10.67 1.95
CA ASN A 193 21.43 -10.14 2.11
C ASN A 193 20.37 -10.98 1.37
N MET A 194 19.22 -11.12 2.00
CA MET A 194 18.10 -11.88 1.48
C MET A 194 16.78 -11.13 1.71
N LEU A 195 15.79 -11.42 0.87
CA LEU A 195 14.41 -11.01 1.03
C LEU A 195 13.58 -12.26 1.30
N PHE A 196 12.64 -12.16 2.23
CA PHE A 196 11.62 -13.18 2.46
C PHE A 196 10.36 -12.84 1.69
N VAL A 197 9.92 -13.74 0.82
CA VAL A 197 8.64 -13.68 0.10
C VAL A 197 7.83 -14.92 0.39
N PRO A 198 6.50 -14.83 0.52
CA PRO A 198 5.64 -15.93 0.93
C PRO A 198 5.24 -16.84 -0.25
N SER A 199 6.14 -17.10 -1.20
CA SER A 199 5.91 -18.02 -2.30
C SER A 199 5.75 -19.44 -1.77
N GLY A 200 4.58 -20.04 -1.93
CA GLY A 200 4.25 -21.33 -1.31
C GLY A 200 4.37 -21.29 0.22
N CYS A 201 5.27 -22.10 0.76
CA CYS A 201 5.59 -22.14 2.19
C CYS A 201 6.56 -21.05 2.66
N GLY A 202 6.96 -20.16 1.76
CA GLY A 202 7.96 -19.13 1.97
C GLY A 202 9.27 -19.42 1.24
N ALA A 203 9.86 -18.36 0.66
CA ALA A 203 11.12 -18.43 -0.06
C ALA A 203 12.05 -17.29 0.35
N LEU A 204 13.35 -17.54 0.29
CA LEU A 204 14.38 -16.53 0.46
C LEU A 204 14.97 -16.20 -0.93
N MET A 205 14.87 -14.93 -1.31
CA MET A 205 15.49 -14.39 -2.52
C MET A 205 16.83 -13.75 -2.15
N ARG A 206 17.90 -14.15 -2.82
CA ARG A 206 19.21 -13.50 -2.62
C ARG A 206 19.21 -12.11 -3.26
N ALA A 207 19.72 -11.13 -2.52
CA ALA A 207 19.83 -9.76 -2.99
C ALA A 207 20.84 -9.59 -4.15
N ASP A 208 21.80 -10.48 -4.28
CA ASP A 208 22.78 -10.49 -5.38
C ASP A 208 22.38 -11.39 -6.54
N SER A 209 21.14 -11.62 -6.81
CA SER A 209 20.63 -12.66 -7.72
C SER A 209 21.37 -12.78 -9.08
N GLY A 210 22.23 -11.80 -9.41
CA GLY A 210 23.07 -11.81 -10.62
C GLY A 210 22.28 -11.80 -11.94
N ILE A 211 20.98 -11.71 -11.86
CA ILE A 211 20.09 -11.70 -13.01
C ILE A 211 19.96 -10.25 -13.50
N ARG A 212 20.70 -9.92 -14.51
CA ARG A 212 20.47 -8.68 -15.27
C ARG A 212 19.06 -8.75 -15.87
N ASN A 213 18.22 -7.80 -15.62
CA ASN A 213 16.79 -7.76 -15.95
C ASN A 213 15.92 -8.56 -14.95
N VAL A 214 16.06 -8.28 -13.67
CA VAL A 214 15.21 -8.86 -12.65
C VAL A 214 13.77 -8.38 -12.86
N ARG A 215 12.89 -9.31 -13.16
CA ARG A 215 11.46 -9.03 -13.08
C ARG A 215 11.12 -8.83 -11.62
N THR A 216 10.47 -7.73 -11.31
CA THR A 216 9.90 -7.52 -9.99
C THR A 216 8.99 -8.70 -9.67
N TYR A 217 9.25 -9.39 -8.54
CA TYR A 217 8.31 -10.36 -7.99
C TYR A 217 7.01 -9.61 -7.68
N SER A 218 5.87 -10.13 -8.09
CA SER A 218 4.57 -9.51 -7.84
C SER A 218 3.51 -10.61 -7.85
N GLU A 219 3.07 -11.03 -6.68
CA GLU A 219 2.08 -12.10 -6.55
C GLU A 219 0.97 -11.66 -5.60
N PRO A 220 -0.31 -11.95 -5.95
CA PRO A 220 -1.45 -11.62 -5.09
C PRO A 220 -1.45 -12.48 -3.83
N VAL A 221 -1.78 -11.87 -2.71
CA VAL A 221 -2.03 -12.57 -1.45
C VAL A 221 -3.23 -13.50 -1.64
N TYR A 222 -3.11 -14.74 -1.17
CA TYR A 222 -4.06 -15.85 -1.36
C TYR A 222 -4.24 -16.34 -2.81
N GLY A 223 -3.41 -15.85 -3.74
CA GLY A 223 -3.46 -16.26 -5.14
C GLY A 223 -4.61 -15.61 -5.91
N GLU A 224 -4.74 -15.99 -7.17
CA GLU A 224 -5.84 -15.57 -8.03
C GLU A 224 -7.02 -16.55 -7.89
N ASP A 225 -8.24 -16.05 -8.05
CA ASP A 225 -9.43 -16.90 -8.07
C ASP A 225 -9.39 -17.83 -9.29
N ALA A 226 -9.26 -19.12 -9.04
CA ALA A 226 -9.18 -20.17 -10.06
C ALA A 226 -10.39 -20.18 -11.01
N ALA A 227 -11.53 -19.63 -10.61
CA ALA A 227 -12.72 -19.51 -11.45
C ALA A 227 -12.54 -18.48 -12.59
N PHE A 228 -11.66 -17.53 -12.42
CA PHE A 228 -11.36 -16.48 -13.40
C PHE A 228 -10.00 -16.63 -14.07
N GLU A 229 -9.18 -17.57 -13.62
CA GLU A 229 -7.81 -17.74 -14.11
C GLU A 229 -7.80 -18.47 -15.46
N LYS A 230 -7.53 -17.73 -16.52
CA LYS A 230 -7.08 -18.27 -17.82
C LYS A 230 -5.69 -17.79 -18.21
N THR A 231 -4.93 -17.28 -17.27
CA THR A 231 -3.61 -16.73 -17.57
C THR A 231 -2.57 -17.85 -17.48
N TYR A 232 -1.89 -18.11 -18.57
CA TYR A 232 -0.73 -18.99 -18.57
C TYR A 232 0.36 -18.31 -17.72
N LYS A 233 0.63 -18.82 -16.53
CA LYS A 233 1.79 -18.40 -15.74
C LYS A 233 3.06 -18.73 -16.52
N THR A 234 3.77 -17.71 -16.94
CA THR A 234 5.07 -17.86 -17.62
C THR A 234 6.24 -17.97 -16.64
N VAL A 235 5.97 -17.88 -15.34
CA VAL A 235 6.97 -17.95 -14.26
C VAL A 235 6.50 -18.99 -13.26
N ASN A 236 7.38 -19.90 -12.85
CA ASN A 236 7.13 -20.90 -11.80
C ASN A 236 7.20 -20.25 -10.41
N THR A 237 6.18 -19.43 -10.09
CA THR A 237 5.98 -18.94 -8.73
C THR A 237 4.85 -19.71 -8.08
N GLU A 238 5.06 -20.11 -6.84
CA GLU A 238 4.01 -20.71 -6.03
C GLU A 238 3.05 -19.61 -5.55
N SER A 239 1.79 -19.96 -5.32
CA SER A 239 0.80 -19.02 -4.80
C SER A 239 1.20 -18.52 -3.41
N VAL A 240 0.92 -17.25 -3.14
CA VAL A 240 1.07 -16.65 -1.81
C VAL A 240 -0.07 -17.13 -0.90
N HIS A 241 0.27 -17.70 0.26
CA HIS A 241 -0.71 -18.20 1.22
C HIS A 241 -0.74 -17.41 2.53
N MET A 242 0.19 -16.51 2.72
CA MET A 242 0.30 -15.70 3.95
C MET A 242 0.53 -14.22 3.59
N PRO A 243 -0.17 -13.31 4.28
CA PRO A 243 -0.02 -11.86 4.06
C PRO A 243 1.21 -11.31 4.79
N VAL A 244 2.39 -11.91 4.54
CA VAL A 244 3.64 -11.56 5.22
C VAL A 244 4.81 -11.50 4.24
N PHE A 245 5.77 -10.64 4.52
CA PHE A 245 7.02 -10.51 3.78
C PHE A 245 8.11 -9.98 4.70
N GLY A 246 9.37 -9.95 4.29
CA GLY A 246 10.36 -9.41 5.20
C GLY A 246 11.78 -9.37 4.67
N ILE A 247 12.65 -8.85 5.50
CA ILE A 247 14.07 -8.76 5.26
C ILE A 247 14.77 -9.34 6.50
N PRO A 248 15.26 -10.59 6.41
CA PRO A 248 16.01 -11.21 7.49
C PRO A 248 17.33 -10.46 7.73
N GLY A 249 17.78 -10.46 8.95
CA GLY A 249 19.09 -9.92 9.31
C GLY A 249 19.68 -10.69 10.50
N ASP A 250 21.00 -10.67 10.66
CA ASP A 250 21.72 -11.47 11.68
C ASP A 250 21.24 -11.21 13.10
N LYS A 251 21.01 -9.95 13.45
CA LYS A 251 20.63 -9.55 14.81
C LYS A 251 19.28 -8.85 14.86
N SER A 252 18.82 -8.35 13.74
CA SER A 252 17.55 -7.64 13.64
C SER A 252 17.10 -7.63 12.18
N GLY A 253 15.91 -8.13 11.93
CA GLY A 253 15.25 -8.09 10.64
C GLY A 253 13.97 -7.29 10.71
N VAL A 254 13.29 -7.18 9.58
CA VAL A 254 11.95 -6.59 9.48
C VAL A 254 11.00 -7.65 8.94
N LEU A 255 9.87 -7.81 9.60
CA LEU A 255 8.74 -8.60 9.12
C LEU A 255 7.57 -7.66 8.87
N GLY A 256 7.14 -7.58 7.63
CA GLY A 256 5.90 -6.92 7.22
C GLY A 256 4.73 -7.89 7.36
N ILE A 257 3.65 -7.44 7.97
CA ILE A 257 2.40 -8.20 8.12
C ILE A 257 1.27 -7.32 7.60
N ILE A 258 0.57 -7.78 6.59
CA ILE A 258 -0.62 -7.10 6.10
C ILE A 258 -1.76 -7.48 7.02
N THR A 259 -2.34 -6.51 7.71
CA THR A 259 -3.37 -6.72 8.75
C THR A 259 -4.77 -6.35 8.28
N SER A 260 -4.88 -5.65 7.15
CA SER A 260 -6.16 -5.35 6.49
C SER A 260 -5.95 -5.04 5.00
N GLY A 261 -6.94 -5.38 4.17
CA GLY A 261 -6.87 -5.24 2.72
C GLY A 261 -6.05 -6.35 2.03
N GLU A 262 -5.75 -7.43 2.74
CA GLU A 262 -4.97 -8.56 2.24
C GLU A 262 -5.60 -9.23 1.01
N GLU A 263 -6.92 -9.19 0.88
CA GLU A 263 -7.66 -9.74 -0.27
C GLU A 263 -7.41 -9.01 -1.58
N THR A 264 -6.90 -7.78 -1.50
CA THR A 264 -6.54 -6.96 -2.68
C THR A 264 -5.04 -6.67 -2.76
N ALA A 265 -4.28 -7.22 -1.82
CA ALA A 265 -2.86 -6.98 -1.70
C ALA A 265 -2.03 -7.87 -2.64
N TYR A 266 -0.92 -7.31 -3.07
CA TYR A 266 0.15 -8.00 -3.78
C TYR A 266 1.44 -7.81 -2.99
N ILE A 267 2.23 -8.86 -2.87
CA ILE A 267 3.59 -8.74 -2.37
C ILE A 267 4.52 -8.55 -3.55
N LYS A 268 5.26 -7.47 -3.51
CA LYS A 268 6.24 -7.10 -4.54
C LYS A 268 7.64 -7.16 -3.95
N ALA A 269 8.61 -7.61 -4.75
CA ALA A 269 10.01 -7.59 -4.38
C ALA A 269 10.88 -7.34 -5.60
N THR A 270 11.96 -6.60 -5.39
CA THR A 270 13.05 -6.44 -6.35
C THR A 270 14.35 -6.89 -5.70
N ALA A 271 15.10 -7.75 -6.38
CA ALA A 271 16.36 -8.28 -5.90
C ALA A 271 17.44 -8.16 -6.97
N GLY A 272 18.60 -7.61 -6.63
CA GLY A 272 19.71 -7.48 -7.54
C GLY A 272 19.55 -6.42 -8.62
N ASP A 273 18.68 -5.45 -8.44
CA ASP A 273 18.53 -4.33 -9.36
C ASP A 273 19.80 -3.46 -9.35
N GLU A 274 20.56 -3.49 -10.45
CA GLU A 274 21.83 -2.75 -10.56
C GLU A 274 21.62 -1.23 -10.53
N GLN A 275 20.46 -0.76 -10.95
CA GLN A 275 20.16 0.67 -11.03
C GLN A 275 19.92 1.31 -9.66
N TYR A 276 19.19 0.57 -8.80
CA TYR A 276 18.98 1.02 -7.43
C TYR A 276 20.10 0.61 -6.47
N GLY A 277 20.86 -0.42 -6.80
CA GLY A 277 21.90 -0.97 -5.92
C GLY A 277 21.38 -1.55 -4.61
N ASN A 278 20.05 -1.60 -4.46
CA ASN A 278 19.35 -2.08 -3.27
C ASN A 278 18.22 -3.04 -3.67
N SER A 279 18.00 -4.01 -2.80
CA SER A 279 16.90 -4.97 -2.89
C SER A 279 15.86 -4.66 -1.82
N ALA A 280 14.59 -4.82 -2.16
CA ALA A 280 13.48 -4.49 -1.28
C ALA A 280 12.29 -5.43 -1.50
N VAL A 281 11.43 -5.52 -0.47
CA VAL A 281 10.15 -6.22 -0.52
C VAL A 281 9.10 -5.37 0.18
N TRP A 282 7.92 -5.27 -0.43
CA TRP A 282 6.83 -4.40 0.06
C TRP A 282 5.45 -4.90 -0.36
N ALA A 283 4.41 -4.25 0.14
CA ALA A 283 3.03 -4.52 -0.25
C ALA A 283 2.50 -3.46 -1.23
N GLN A 284 1.71 -3.92 -2.22
CA GLN A 284 0.86 -3.09 -3.06
C GLN A 284 -0.59 -3.44 -2.74
N PHE A 285 -1.46 -2.45 -2.63
CA PHE A 285 -2.89 -2.62 -2.44
C PHE A 285 -3.65 -2.13 -3.66
N ARG A 286 -4.43 -3.00 -4.29
CA ARG A 286 -5.32 -2.63 -5.40
C ARG A 286 -6.65 -2.18 -4.82
N LEU A 287 -6.95 -0.91 -4.93
CA LEU A 287 -8.15 -0.31 -4.33
C LEU A 287 -9.41 -0.52 -5.17
N ARG A 288 -9.24 -0.92 -6.43
CA ARG A 288 -10.36 -1.21 -7.35
C ARG A 288 -9.91 -2.11 -8.50
N SER A 289 -10.86 -2.79 -9.17
CA SER A 289 -10.53 -3.49 -10.40
C SER A 289 -10.39 -2.51 -11.58
N LYS A 290 -9.57 -2.86 -12.56
CA LYS A 290 -9.36 -2.04 -13.77
C LYS A 290 -10.67 -1.79 -14.53
N ALA A 291 -11.51 -2.81 -14.68
CA ALA A 291 -12.80 -2.70 -15.36
C ALA A 291 -13.73 -1.70 -14.66
N ILE A 292 -13.66 -1.63 -13.35
CA ILE A 292 -14.46 -0.74 -12.50
C ILE A 292 -13.98 0.70 -12.60
N ALA A 293 -12.67 0.93 -12.67
CA ALA A 293 -12.10 2.26 -12.83
C ALA A 293 -12.57 2.96 -14.12
N LEU A 294 -12.88 2.17 -15.17
CA LEU A 294 -13.37 2.68 -16.44
C LEU A 294 -14.85 3.07 -16.45
N VAL A 295 -15.67 2.50 -15.59
CA VAL A 295 -17.13 2.53 -15.76
C VAL A 295 -17.85 3.46 -14.79
N LYS A 296 -17.43 3.59 -13.56
CA LYS A 296 -18.07 4.46 -12.53
C LYS A 296 -17.25 4.55 -11.24
N ASP A 297 -17.57 5.58 -10.46
CA ASP A 297 -17.25 5.71 -9.05
C ASP A 297 -17.83 4.53 -8.27
N ILE A 298 -17.10 3.44 -8.16
CA ILE A 298 -17.50 2.33 -7.31
C ILE A 298 -16.88 2.49 -5.95
N ASN A 299 -17.78 2.72 -5.06
CA ASN A 299 -17.61 3.17 -3.71
C ASN A 299 -17.41 2.01 -2.71
N ASN A 300 -16.61 1.02 -3.02
CA ASN A 300 -16.26 -0.03 -2.06
C ASN A 300 -14.91 0.22 -1.39
N LEU A 301 -14.53 1.50 -1.27
CA LEU A 301 -13.31 1.89 -0.56
C LEU A 301 -13.65 2.28 0.88
N ASN A 302 -14.31 1.41 1.63
CA ASN A 302 -14.51 1.58 3.08
C ASN A 302 -13.53 0.75 3.89
N ALA A 303 -12.37 0.42 3.31
CA ALA A 303 -11.35 -0.36 3.97
C ALA A 303 -10.18 0.51 4.42
N THR A 304 -9.54 0.12 5.48
CA THR A 304 -8.19 0.54 5.83
C THR A 304 -7.26 -0.48 5.23
N VAL A 305 -6.22 -0.04 4.51
CA VAL A 305 -5.15 -0.91 4.02
C VAL A 305 -3.88 -0.59 4.80
N GLY A 306 -3.20 -1.62 5.27
CA GLY A 306 -2.00 -1.48 6.10
C GLY A 306 -1.34 -2.78 6.49
#